data_106edbe3113a0fa9e89adfb06f2605cf
#
_entry.id   106edbe3113a0fa9e89adfb06f2605cf
#
_cell.length_a   1.000
_cell.length_b   1.000
_cell.length_c   1.000
_cell.angle_alpha   90.00
_cell.angle_beta   90.00
_cell.angle_gamma   90.00
#
_symmetry.space_group_name_H-M   'P 1'
#
loop_
_entity.id
_entity.type
_entity.pdbx_description
1 polymer ?
#
loop_
_entity_poly.entity_id
_entity_poly.type
_entity_poly.pdbx_seq_one_letter_code
_entity_poly.pdbx_strand_id
1 'polypeptide(L)'
;MKKIISLLLVVVMLMSVAMLAGCDSKAGTAANFQVPEGGYDGSAVTITFSHTMGTNLTPVLDQYIAEFNKLYPNITVQYESVGGYDDVRDQISTQITVGNQPNIAYCYPDHVALYNLAQAVTQLDNLIESDLTVTRADGTTEVLGLTDEQKADFVEGYYNEGKQFGDGLMYTMPMSKSTEVLYYNKTFFEENNLKVPTTWDELENVCSQIKAIDPNSIPLGYDSEANWFINMCEQKKSPYTSASGDHFLFDNEQNRAFVKEFREWYQKGYLTTQTIYGSYTSGLFVSDKAPRSYMSIGSSAGATHQRPAADENGNYPFEVGIATIPQVSTENRKVISQGPSLCIFNKKNPQEVVASWLFVKFLTTNVEFQAAFSMASGYVPVLKSVAQNEIYAESLKNADGGKYISALASKVCLEQADAYYTSPAFNGSSTARDQVGLIISKCLTAKDNGDVDAMIAQAFKDALAECEYSGG
;
A
#
# COMPACT_ATOMS: atom_id res chain seq x y z
N MET A 1 43.19 24.30 48.34
CA MET A 1 43.09 23.61 47.04
C MET A 1 41.98 22.52 46.97
N LYS A 2 41.88 21.57 47.90
CA LYS A 2 40.85 20.50 47.84
C LYS A 2 39.39 21.03 47.90
N LYS A 3 39.07 22.09 48.67
CA LYS A 3 37.72 22.66 48.75
C LYS A 3 37.30 23.47 47.50
N ILE A 4 38.25 24.01 46.74
CA ILE A 4 37.98 24.76 45.50
C ILE A 4 37.73 23.78 44.35
N ILE A 5 38.42 22.65 44.33
CA ILE A 5 38.21 21.57 43.32
C ILE A 5 36.86 20.92 43.52
N SER A 6 36.43 20.67 44.77
CA SER A 6 35.08 20.15 45.04
C SER A 6 33.95 21.09 44.63
N LEU A 7 34.16 22.42 44.78
CA LEU A 7 33.15 23.41 44.37
C LEU A 7 33.06 23.53 42.83
N LEU A 8 34.18 23.39 42.10
CA LEU A 8 34.19 23.37 40.64
C LEU A 8 33.53 22.10 40.07
N LEU A 9 33.74 20.97 40.70
CA LEU A 9 33.08 19.70 40.29
C LEU A 9 31.57 19.75 40.50
N VAL A 10 31.08 20.37 41.58
CA VAL A 10 29.62 20.52 41.82
C VAL A 10 29.01 21.52 40.85
N VAL A 11 29.71 22.59 40.45
CA VAL A 11 29.22 23.55 39.45
C VAL A 11 29.20 22.92 38.05
N VAL A 12 30.15 22.06 37.68
CA VAL A 12 30.15 21.35 36.40
C VAL A 12 29.06 20.26 36.38
N MET A 13 28.78 19.58 37.49
CA MET A 13 27.63 18.64 37.58
C MET A 13 26.30 19.39 37.55
N LEU A 14 26.15 20.56 38.15
CA LEU A 14 24.94 21.36 38.08
C LEU A 14 24.70 21.96 36.67
N MET A 15 25.75 22.31 35.92
CA MET A 15 25.60 22.73 34.52
C MET A 15 25.27 21.55 33.58
N SER A 16 25.75 20.34 33.84
CA SER A 16 25.35 19.17 33.03
C SER A 16 23.91 18.69 33.31
N VAL A 17 23.40 18.93 34.53
CA VAL A 17 21.98 18.63 34.82
C VAL A 17 21.05 19.72 34.27
N ALA A 18 21.50 20.98 34.15
CA ALA A 18 20.71 22.05 33.53
C ALA A 18 20.60 21.93 32.00
N MET A 19 21.50 21.18 31.33
CA MET A 19 21.38 20.86 29.90
C MET A 19 20.49 19.64 29.63
N LEU A 20 20.13 18.86 30.65
CA LEU A 20 19.22 17.69 30.54
C LEU A 20 17.75 18.01 30.90
N ALA A 21 17.48 19.22 31.44
CA ALA A 21 16.14 19.65 31.79
C ALA A 21 15.42 20.46 30.70
N GLY A 22 15.94 20.48 29.47
CA GLY A 22 15.40 21.22 28.33
C GLY A 22 14.86 20.36 27.19
N CYS A 23 14.69 19.04 27.37
CA CYS A 23 13.94 18.21 26.45
C CYS A 23 12.52 18.02 26.99
N ASP A 24 11.69 19.02 26.82
CA ASP A 24 10.25 18.78 26.69
C ASP A 24 10.10 17.96 25.40
N SER A 25 9.94 16.66 25.53
CA SER A 25 9.51 15.79 24.44
C SER A 25 8.02 16.06 24.14
N LYS A 26 7.73 17.24 23.60
CA LYS A 26 6.60 17.35 22.69
C LYS A 26 6.94 16.43 21.53
N ALA A 27 6.10 15.43 21.26
CA ALA A 27 6.13 14.70 20.00
C ALA A 27 6.32 15.75 18.90
N GLY A 28 7.53 15.77 18.31
CA GLY A 28 7.92 16.86 17.43
C GLY A 28 7.05 16.80 16.19
N THR A 29 6.30 17.85 15.95
CA THR A 29 5.77 18.13 14.62
C THR A 29 6.95 18.13 13.65
N ALA A 30 6.88 17.34 12.56
CA ALA A 30 7.89 17.35 11.51
C ALA A 30 8.19 18.81 11.13
N ALA A 31 9.48 19.15 11.00
CA ALA A 31 9.86 20.52 10.70
C ALA A 31 9.20 20.95 9.39
N ASN A 32 8.39 22.00 9.44
CA ASN A 32 7.69 22.53 8.28
C ASN A 32 8.73 22.99 7.25
N PHE A 33 8.84 22.26 6.13
CA PHE A 33 9.79 22.59 5.07
C PHE A 33 9.52 23.99 4.53
N GLN A 34 10.53 24.85 4.56
CA GLN A 34 10.44 26.19 3.99
C GLN A 34 10.97 26.14 2.55
N VAL A 35 10.08 26.44 1.60
CA VAL A 35 10.45 26.52 0.19
C VAL A 35 11.45 27.66 0.01
N PRO A 36 12.62 27.44 -0.64
CA PRO A 36 13.56 28.51 -0.94
C PRO A 36 12.91 29.64 -1.73
N GLU A 37 13.36 30.88 -1.53
CA GLU A 37 12.75 32.09 -2.11
C GLU A 37 12.61 32.04 -3.65
N GLY A 38 13.53 31.39 -4.34
CA GLY A 38 13.48 31.21 -5.81
C GLY A 38 12.85 29.88 -6.26
N GLY A 39 12.32 29.06 -5.34
CA GLY A 39 11.90 27.70 -5.68
C GLY A 39 13.07 26.82 -6.11
N TYR A 40 12.98 26.21 -7.29
CA TYR A 40 14.11 25.50 -7.91
C TYR A 40 15.03 26.51 -8.62
N ASP A 41 16.29 26.55 -8.21
CA ASP A 41 17.29 27.51 -8.70
C ASP A 41 18.03 27.05 -9.97
N GLY A 42 17.70 25.89 -10.52
CA GLY A 42 18.34 25.31 -11.71
C GLY A 42 19.67 24.62 -11.42
N SER A 43 20.07 24.47 -10.16
CA SER A 43 21.30 23.75 -9.79
C SER A 43 21.23 22.26 -10.13
N ALA A 44 22.40 21.67 -10.42
CA ALA A 44 22.48 20.24 -10.68
C ALA A 44 22.24 19.45 -9.36
N VAL A 45 21.21 18.62 -9.32
CA VAL A 45 20.89 17.75 -8.19
C VAL A 45 20.62 16.32 -8.66
N THR A 46 20.96 15.36 -7.81
CA THR A 46 20.57 13.97 -8.00
C THR A 46 19.55 13.62 -6.90
N ILE A 47 18.42 13.09 -7.32
CA ILE A 47 17.38 12.56 -6.41
C ILE A 47 17.29 11.04 -6.54
N THR A 48 17.02 10.37 -5.44
CA THR A 48 16.92 8.91 -5.37
C THR A 48 15.49 8.50 -5.02
N PHE A 49 15.00 7.45 -5.68
CA PHE A 49 13.64 6.96 -5.51
C PHE A 49 13.62 5.46 -5.24
N SER A 50 13.15 5.03 -4.08
CA SER A 50 12.98 3.61 -3.71
C SER A 50 11.52 3.20 -3.89
N HIS A 51 11.29 2.09 -4.62
CA HIS A 51 9.96 1.62 -4.99
C HIS A 51 9.87 0.08 -5.11
N THR A 52 8.67 -0.43 -5.35
CA THR A 52 8.38 -1.88 -5.51
C THR A 52 8.00 -2.26 -6.94
N MET A 53 8.21 -1.37 -7.93
CA MET A 53 7.78 -1.62 -9.30
C MET A 53 8.52 -2.83 -9.91
N GLY A 54 7.76 -3.74 -10.49
CA GLY A 54 8.28 -4.87 -11.25
C GLY A 54 8.66 -4.50 -12.69
N THR A 55 9.12 -5.51 -13.44
CA THR A 55 9.61 -5.37 -14.83
C THR A 55 8.54 -4.92 -15.83
N ASN A 56 7.26 -5.01 -15.48
CA ASN A 56 6.16 -4.49 -16.29
C ASN A 56 5.96 -2.98 -16.16
N LEU A 57 6.41 -2.38 -15.04
CA LEU A 57 6.20 -0.96 -14.71
C LEU A 57 7.45 -0.11 -14.88
N THR A 58 8.64 -0.67 -14.64
CA THR A 58 9.90 0.08 -14.81
C THR A 58 10.09 0.69 -16.18
N PRO A 59 9.69 0.07 -17.33
CA PRO A 59 9.77 0.73 -18.63
C PRO A 59 8.88 1.97 -18.76
N VAL A 60 7.72 1.98 -18.09
CA VAL A 60 6.84 3.15 -18.04
C VAL A 60 7.51 4.26 -17.22
N LEU A 61 8.08 3.92 -16.07
CA LEU A 61 8.83 4.89 -15.26
C LEU A 61 10.00 5.49 -16.02
N ASP A 62 10.81 4.66 -16.70
CA ASP A 62 11.96 5.11 -17.52
C ASP A 62 11.55 6.11 -18.60
N GLN A 63 10.47 5.81 -19.32
CA GLN A 63 9.92 6.72 -20.34
C GLN A 63 9.59 8.09 -19.72
N TYR A 64 8.89 8.11 -18.57
CA TYR A 64 8.48 9.38 -17.97
C TYR A 64 9.59 10.09 -17.21
N ILE A 65 10.60 9.40 -16.71
CA ILE A 65 11.87 10.03 -16.28
C ILE A 65 12.53 10.75 -17.46
N ALA A 66 12.57 10.14 -18.64
CA ALA A 66 13.12 10.78 -19.83
C ALA A 66 12.31 12.01 -20.26
N GLU A 67 10.97 11.99 -20.13
CA GLU A 67 10.13 13.18 -20.37
C GLU A 67 10.38 14.28 -19.32
N PHE A 68 10.48 13.91 -18.04
CA PHE A 68 10.80 14.83 -16.97
C PHE A 68 12.17 15.50 -17.19
N ASN A 69 13.17 14.74 -17.61
CA ASN A 69 14.52 15.26 -17.88
C ASN A 69 14.57 16.24 -19.05
N LYS A 70 13.61 16.19 -20.00
CA LYS A 70 13.49 17.23 -21.04
C LYS A 70 13.04 18.57 -20.44
N LEU A 71 12.23 18.54 -19.38
CA LEU A 71 11.76 19.73 -18.68
C LEU A 71 12.81 20.28 -17.70
N TYR A 72 13.49 19.36 -16.99
CA TYR A 72 14.44 19.67 -15.92
C TYR A 72 15.76 18.89 -16.10
N PRO A 73 16.62 19.23 -17.09
CA PRO A 73 17.81 18.45 -17.45
C PRO A 73 18.89 18.44 -16.36
N ASN A 74 18.83 19.35 -15.39
CA ASN A 74 19.78 19.42 -14.27
C ASN A 74 19.34 18.55 -13.08
N ILE A 75 18.16 17.92 -13.12
CA ILE A 75 17.68 16.97 -12.12
C ILE A 75 17.93 15.56 -12.61
N THR A 76 18.86 14.84 -12.00
CA THR A 76 19.09 13.41 -12.28
C THR A 76 18.23 12.57 -11.36
N VAL A 77 17.37 11.72 -11.92
CA VAL A 77 16.56 10.76 -11.15
C VAL A 77 17.24 9.39 -11.19
N GLN A 78 17.58 8.86 -10.02
CA GLN A 78 18.05 7.49 -9.83
C GLN A 78 17.00 6.72 -9.02
N TYR A 79 16.72 5.47 -9.39
CA TYR A 79 15.77 4.67 -8.64
C TYR A 79 16.29 3.26 -8.36
N GLU A 80 15.72 2.64 -7.36
CA GLU A 80 15.93 1.23 -7.04
C GLU A 80 14.60 0.53 -6.79
N SER A 81 14.48 -0.70 -7.29
CA SER A 81 13.37 -1.60 -6.94
C SER A 81 13.75 -2.43 -5.72
N VAL A 82 13.02 -2.26 -4.63
CA VAL A 82 13.25 -2.93 -3.36
C VAL A 82 12.05 -3.86 -3.12
N GLY A 83 12.23 -5.14 -3.23
CA GLY A 83 11.28 -6.21 -2.90
C GLY A 83 9.78 -5.81 -2.82
N GLY A 84 9.17 -6.08 -1.68
CA GLY A 84 7.81 -5.65 -1.35
C GLY A 84 7.75 -4.32 -0.58
N TYR A 85 6.53 -3.92 -0.19
CA TYR A 85 6.33 -2.67 0.58
C TYR A 85 6.96 -2.72 1.96
N ASP A 86 6.96 -3.89 2.62
CA ASP A 86 7.60 -4.07 3.92
C ASP A 86 9.12 -4.01 3.80
N ASP A 87 9.70 -4.54 2.70
CA ASP A 87 11.14 -4.43 2.43
C ASP A 87 11.57 -2.97 2.27
N VAL A 88 10.76 -2.15 1.54
CA VAL A 88 10.98 -0.70 1.41
C VAL A 88 10.91 -0.02 2.77
N ARG A 89 9.87 -0.32 3.58
CA ARG A 89 9.69 0.22 4.93
C ARG A 89 10.91 -0.05 5.80
N ASP A 90 11.35 -1.28 5.87
CA ASP A 90 12.40 -1.75 6.77
C ASP A 90 13.78 -1.22 6.33
N GLN A 91 14.04 -1.21 5.02
CA GLN A 91 15.24 -0.61 4.46
C GLN A 91 15.33 0.89 4.81
N ILE A 92 14.27 1.64 4.58
CA ILE A 92 14.22 3.07 4.84
C ILE A 92 14.32 3.36 6.34
N SER A 93 13.63 2.61 7.19
CA SER A 93 13.73 2.75 8.65
C SER A 93 15.18 2.59 9.12
N THR A 94 15.91 1.63 8.55
CA THR A 94 17.34 1.47 8.81
C THR A 94 18.16 2.65 8.29
N GLN A 95 17.90 3.11 7.07
CA GLN A 95 18.63 4.23 6.44
C GLN A 95 18.42 5.55 7.17
N ILE A 96 17.24 5.81 7.73
CA ILE A 96 16.93 6.99 8.53
C ILE A 96 17.85 7.07 9.75
N THR A 97 18.15 5.95 10.41
CA THR A 97 19.00 5.94 11.62
C THR A 97 20.43 6.42 11.36
N VAL A 98 20.90 6.32 10.11
CA VAL A 98 22.25 6.75 9.69
C VAL A 98 22.21 8.00 8.78
N GLY A 99 21.02 8.56 8.53
CA GLY A 99 20.86 9.76 7.69
C GLY A 99 21.09 9.53 6.20
N ASN A 100 20.88 8.32 5.70
CA ASN A 100 21.10 7.92 4.31
C ASN A 100 19.81 7.47 3.59
N GLN A 101 18.65 7.92 4.06
CA GLN A 101 17.35 7.65 3.42
C GLN A 101 17.30 8.24 1.99
N PRO A 102 16.51 7.66 1.06
CA PRO A 102 16.33 8.19 -0.29
C PRO A 102 15.68 9.58 -0.26
N ASN A 103 15.56 10.21 -1.41
CA ASN A 103 14.81 11.46 -1.55
C ASN A 103 13.30 11.23 -1.59
N ILE A 104 12.88 10.15 -2.27
CA ILE A 104 11.48 9.79 -2.50
C ILE A 104 11.32 8.30 -2.24
N ALA A 105 10.19 7.90 -1.68
CA ALA A 105 9.86 6.50 -1.57
C ALA A 105 8.37 6.21 -1.80
N TYR A 106 8.09 4.99 -2.26
CA TYR A 106 6.78 4.38 -2.10
C TYR A 106 6.48 4.17 -0.62
N CYS A 107 5.28 4.49 -0.22
CA CYS A 107 4.85 4.31 1.15
C CYS A 107 3.34 4.05 1.24
N TYR A 108 2.96 3.45 2.34
CA TYR A 108 1.61 3.51 2.89
C TYR A 108 1.56 4.55 4.01
N PRO A 109 0.36 5.01 4.44
CA PRO A 109 0.24 5.96 5.53
C PRO A 109 0.91 5.50 6.83
N ASP A 110 0.77 4.21 7.18
CA ASP A 110 1.39 3.61 8.37
C ASP A 110 2.93 3.62 8.32
N HIS A 111 3.53 3.45 7.14
CA HIS A 111 4.99 3.60 6.97
C HIS A 111 5.44 5.02 7.30
N VAL A 112 4.70 6.03 6.82
CA VAL A 112 5.02 7.44 7.11
C VAL A 112 4.88 7.77 8.59
N ALA A 113 3.89 7.21 9.28
CA ALA A 113 3.75 7.34 10.72
C ALA A 113 5.02 6.83 11.44
N LEU A 114 5.58 5.69 11.00
CA LEU A 114 6.84 5.16 11.52
C LEU A 114 8.03 6.08 11.22
N TYR A 115 8.18 6.55 9.97
CA TYR A 115 9.29 7.43 9.58
C TYR A 115 9.25 8.78 10.30
N ASN A 116 8.07 9.28 10.62
CA ASN A 116 7.88 10.55 11.33
C ASN A 116 8.22 10.50 12.82
N LEU A 117 8.42 9.33 13.42
CA LEU A 117 9.05 9.24 14.75
C LEU A 117 10.45 9.88 14.76
N ALA A 118 11.18 9.79 13.66
CA ALA A 118 12.48 10.44 13.46
C ALA A 118 12.37 11.82 12.78
N GLN A 119 11.16 12.35 12.55
CA GLN A 119 10.92 13.57 11.78
C GLN A 119 11.59 13.56 10.39
N ALA A 120 11.63 12.39 9.75
CA ALA A 120 12.37 12.19 8.51
C ALA A 120 11.61 12.61 7.26
N VAL A 121 10.25 12.66 7.31
CA VAL A 121 9.40 12.96 6.16
C VAL A 121 9.14 14.46 6.05
N THR A 122 9.22 14.98 4.83
CA THR A 122 8.91 16.37 4.52
C THR A 122 7.40 16.61 4.55
N GLN A 123 6.96 17.62 5.29
CA GLN A 123 5.60 18.12 5.18
C GLN A 123 5.42 18.85 3.84
N LEU A 124 4.38 18.51 3.09
CA LEU A 124 4.20 18.96 1.71
C LEU A 124 3.37 20.24 1.55
N ASP A 125 2.68 20.71 2.58
CA ASP A 125 1.73 21.82 2.48
C ASP A 125 2.35 23.08 1.84
N ASN A 126 3.54 23.51 2.28
CA ASN A 126 4.22 24.67 1.70
C ASN A 126 4.66 24.46 0.24
N LEU A 127 4.95 23.22 -0.15
CA LEU A 127 5.25 22.88 -1.54
C LEU A 127 3.97 22.88 -2.39
N ILE A 128 2.89 22.32 -1.88
CA ILE A 128 1.58 22.24 -2.55
C ILE A 128 0.96 23.62 -2.77
N GLU A 129 1.06 24.50 -1.75
CA GLU A 129 0.45 25.85 -1.78
C GLU A 129 1.40 26.91 -2.34
N SER A 130 2.59 26.55 -2.81
CA SER A 130 3.56 27.53 -3.34
C SER A 130 3.05 28.15 -4.65
N ASP A 131 3.02 29.46 -4.71
CA ASP A 131 2.74 30.26 -5.90
C ASP A 131 4.00 30.66 -6.68
N LEU A 132 5.17 30.24 -6.22
CA LEU A 132 6.43 30.46 -6.91
C LEU A 132 6.40 29.87 -8.32
N THR A 133 7.05 30.54 -9.25
CA THR A 133 7.16 30.09 -10.64
C THR A 133 8.55 29.50 -10.87
N VAL A 134 8.59 28.30 -11.47
CA VAL A 134 9.83 27.64 -11.90
C VAL A 134 9.93 27.63 -13.42
N THR A 135 11.14 27.78 -13.95
CA THR A 135 11.41 27.82 -15.40
C THR A 135 11.89 26.45 -15.89
N ARG A 136 11.27 25.92 -16.92
CA ARG A 136 11.64 24.69 -17.61
C ARG A 136 12.75 24.94 -18.64
N ALA A 137 13.38 23.88 -19.11
CA ALA A 137 14.45 23.97 -20.11
C ALA A 137 14.03 24.58 -21.45
N ASP A 138 12.77 24.45 -21.83
CA ASP A 138 12.19 25.04 -23.04
C ASP A 138 11.85 26.54 -22.90
N GLY A 139 12.11 27.13 -21.72
CA GLY A 139 11.81 28.53 -21.40
C GLY A 139 10.37 28.78 -20.96
N THR A 140 9.51 27.76 -20.94
CA THR A 140 8.17 27.87 -20.32
C THR A 140 8.26 27.91 -18.80
N THR A 141 7.24 28.41 -18.16
CA THR A 141 7.16 28.47 -16.69
C THR A 141 5.97 27.68 -16.18
N GLU A 142 6.11 27.12 -14.99
CA GLU A 142 5.00 26.53 -14.25
C GLU A 142 5.00 26.97 -12.79
N VAL A 143 3.84 26.95 -12.14
CA VAL A 143 3.73 27.12 -10.70
C VAL A 143 4.41 25.95 -9.99
N LEU A 144 5.23 26.21 -8.98
CA LEU A 144 5.88 25.15 -8.19
C LEU A 144 4.83 24.28 -7.48
N GLY A 145 3.83 24.90 -6.89
CA GLY A 145 2.73 24.22 -6.22
C GLY A 145 1.73 23.56 -7.17
N LEU A 146 0.63 23.12 -6.62
CA LEU A 146 -0.51 22.59 -7.38
C LEU A 146 -1.49 23.72 -7.70
N THR A 147 -1.92 23.81 -8.96
CA THR A 147 -3.04 24.69 -9.31
C THR A 147 -4.37 24.18 -8.73
N ASP A 148 -5.37 25.03 -8.65
CA ASP A 148 -6.70 24.63 -8.17
C ASP A 148 -7.32 23.55 -9.07
N GLU A 149 -7.08 23.58 -10.38
CA GLU A 149 -7.50 22.56 -11.32
C GLU A 149 -6.79 21.22 -11.04
N GLN A 150 -5.49 21.22 -10.77
CA GLN A 150 -4.74 20.01 -10.42
C GLN A 150 -5.24 19.43 -9.10
N LYS A 151 -5.48 20.26 -8.07
CA LYS A 151 -6.04 19.81 -6.79
C LYS A 151 -7.42 19.19 -6.97
N ALA A 152 -8.30 19.82 -7.77
CA ALA A 152 -9.65 19.37 -8.03
C ALA A 152 -9.71 18.08 -8.86
N ASP A 153 -8.70 17.80 -9.68
CA ASP A 153 -8.62 16.62 -10.52
C ASP A 153 -8.30 15.34 -9.75
N PHE A 154 -7.63 15.43 -8.60
CA PHE A 154 -7.43 14.24 -7.76
C PHE A 154 -8.75 13.64 -7.30
N VAL A 155 -8.81 12.32 -7.24
CA VAL A 155 -9.87 11.61 -6.53
C VAL A 155 -9.74 11.95 -5.04
N GLU A 156 -10.77 12.57 -4.48
CA GLU A 156 -10.75 13.20 -3.15
C GLU A 156 -10.29 12.23 -2.04
N GLY A 157 -10.81 10.99 -2.03
CA GLY A 157 -10.43 10.00 -1.03
C GLY A 157 -8.95 9.64 -1.10
N TYR A 158 -8.39 9.54 -2.30
CA TYR A 158 -6.96 9.23 -2.49
C TYR A 158 -6.05 10.39 -2.08
N TYR A 159 -6.46 11.63 -2.39
CA TYR A 159 -5.72 12.81 -1.99
C TYR A 159 -5.73 13.02 -0.48
N ASN A 160 -6.89 12.84 0.16
CA ASN A 160 -7.05 13.03 1.59
C ASN A 160 -6.34 11.96 2.45
N GLU A 161 -6.00 10.81 1.87
CA GLU A 161 -5.16 9.79 2.53
C GLU A 161 -3.81 10.37 2.98
N GLY A 162 -3.25 11.32 2.22
CA GLY A 162 -2.01 12.01 2.57
C GLY A 162 -2.06 12.86 3.84
N LYS A 163 -3.25 13.06 4.45
CA LYS A 163 -3.49 13.85 5.68
C LYS A 163 -3.88 13.01 6.89
N GLN A 164 -3.73 11.69 6.84
CA GLN A 164 -4.23 10.78 7.88
C GLN A 164 -3.34 10.69 9.15
N PHE A 165 -2.50 11.69 9.41
CA PHE A 165 -1.50 11.64 10.50
C PHE A 165 -1.96 12.36 11.78
N GLY A 166 -3.21 12.79 11.87
CA GLY A 166 -3.83 13.38 13.05
C GLY A 166 -3.58 14.88 13.25
N ASP A 167 -2.67 15.48 12.47
CA ASP A 167 -2.36 16.92 12.51
C ASP A 167 -2.99 17.71 11.35
N GLY A 168 -3.62 17.01 10.41
CA GLY A 168 -4.26 17.60 9.21
C GLY A 168 -3.30 18.05 8.12
N LEU A 169 -1.99 17.76 8.28
CA LEU A 169 -0.93 18.14 7.36
C LEU A 169 -0.71 17.07 6.30
N MET A 170 -0.21 17.48 5.13
CA MET A 170 0.03 16.61 3.98
C MET A 170 1.46 16.05 4.02
N TYR A 171 1.60 14.72 4.01
CA TYR A 171 2.90 14.05 4.00
C TYR A 171 3.14 13.18 2.79
N THR A 172 2.09 12.85 2.03
CA THR A 172 2.22 12.00 0.84
C THR A 172 1.36 12.50 -0.30
N MET A 173 1.80 12.22 -1.54
CA MET A 173 0.97 12.37 -2.74
C MET A 173 0.56 10.98 -3.25
N PRO A 174 -0.70 10.77 -3.62
CA PRO A 174 -1.13 9.49 -4.17
C PRO A 174 -0.48 9.27 -5.54
N MET A 175 0.19 8.12 -5.71
CA MET A 175 0.85 7.76 -6.96
C MET A 175 -0.08 6.94 -7.87
N SER A 176 -0.67 5.90 -7.31
CA SER A 176 -1.63 5.01 -7.95
C SER A 176 -2.36 4.22 -6.88
N LYS A 177 -3.56 3.76 -7.14
CA LYS A 177 -4.35 3.04 -6.15
C LYS A 177 -4.75 1.65 -6.64
N SER A 178 -4.93 0.76 -5.70
CA SER A 178 -5.42 -0.61 -5.92
C SER A 178 -6.37 -1.01 -4.81
N THR A 179 -7.02 -2.14 -5.02
CA THR A 179 -7.83 -2.78 -4.00
C THR A 179 -7.75 -4.29 -4.21
N GLU A 180 -8.32 -5.06 -3.32
CA GLU A 180 -8.45 -6.49 -3.54
C GLU A 180 -9.63 -6.80 -4.46
N VAL A 181 -9.43 -7.78 -5.33
CA VAL A 181 -10.45 -8.33 -6.23
C VAL A 181 -10.39 -9.86 -6.21
N LEU A 182 -11.50 -10.48 -6.59
CA LEU A 182 -11.59 -11.93 -6.78
C LEU A 182 -11.30 -12.27 -8.24
N TYR A 183 -10.18 -12.92 -8.51
CA TYR A 183 -9.89 -13.58 -9.78
C TYR A 183 -10.47 -15.00 -9.77
N TYR A 184 -11.05 -15.44 -10.87
CA TYR A 184 -11.57 -16.79 -10.99
C TYR A 184 -11.35 -17.36 -12.41
N ASN A 185 -11.17 -18.65 -12.52
CA ASN A 185 -11.08 -19.34 -13.80
C ASN A 185 -12.49 -19.40 -14.43
N LYS A 186 -12.78 -18.41 -15.27
CA LYS A 186 -14.11 -18.23 -15.89
C LYS A 186 -14.50 -19.44 -16.71
N THR A 187 -13.58 -19.99 -17.50
CA THR A 187 -13.82 -21.21 -18.30
C THR A 187 -14.28 -22.38 -17.42
N PHE A 188 -13.56 -22.66 -16.33
CA PHE A 188 -13.92 -23.74 -15.41
C PHE A 188 -15.28 -23.48 -14.74
N PHE A 189 -15.58 -22.25 -14.36
CA PHE A 189 -16.85 -21.88 -13.74
C PHE A 189 -18.03 -22.10 -14.71
N GLU A 190 -17.88 -21.70 -15.98
CA GLU A 190 -18.90 -21.90 -17.03
C GLU A 190 -19.11 -23.38 -17.34
N GLU A 191 -18.02 -24.14 -17.51
CA GLU A 191 -18.10 -25.60 -17.80
C GLU A 191 -18.77 -26.40 -16.68
N ASN A 192 -18.64 -25.96 -15.43
CA ASN A 192 -19.19 -26.65 -14.27
C ASN A 192 -20.44 -25.97 -13.69
N ASN A 193 -21.00 -24.95 -14.35
CA ASN A 193 -22.15 -24.16 -13.90
C ASN A 193 -22.01 -23.61 -12.49
N LEU A 194 -20.79 -23.19 -12.12
CA LEU A 194 -20.50 -22.52 -10.85
C LEU A 194 -20.90 -21.04 -10.93
N LYS A 195 -21.40 -20.50 -9.83
CA LYS A 195 -21.69 -19.08 -9.71
C LYS A 195 -20.54 -18.35 -9.05
N VAL A 196 -20.21 -17.16 -9.54
CA VAL A 196 -19.21 -16.29 -8.91
C VAL A 196 -19.75 -15.85 -7.54
N PRO A 197 -19.01 -16.12 -6.44
CA PRO A 197 -19.49 -15.81 -5.10
C PRO A 197 -19.46 -14.30 -4.83
N THR A 198 -20.50 -13.78 -4.21
CA THR A 198 -20.65 -12.37 -3.77
C THR A 198 -20.57 -12.23 -2.26
N THR A 199 -20.74 -13.33 -1.54
CA THR A 199 -20.61 -13.41 -0.08
C THR A 199 -19.60 -14.47 0.33
N TRP A 200 -19.11 -14.39 1.58
CA TRP A 200 -18.18 -15.40 2.12
C TRP A 200 -18.82 -16.77 2.24
N ASP A 201 -20.11 -16.84 2.59
CA ASP A 201 -20.86 -18.10 2.66
C ASP A 201 -20.97 -18.75 1.26
N GLU A 202 -21.22 -17.94 0.23
CA GLU A 202 -21.23 -18.41 -1.16
C GLU A 202 -19.85 -18.90 -1.59
N LEU A 203 -18.77 -18.21 -1.14
CA LEU A 203 -17.39 -18.60 -1.42
C LEU A 203 -17.09 -19.98 -0.81
N GLU A 204 -17.45 -20.23 0.46
CA GLU A 204 -17.27 -21.53 1.09
C GLU A 204 -17.99 -22.63 0.31
N ASN A 205 -19.25 -22.37 -0.09
CA ASN A 205 -20.02 -23.31 -0.88
C ASN A 205 -19.35 -23.62 -2.25
N VAL A 206 -18.85 -22.59 -2.93
CA VAL A 206 -18.12 -22.76 -4.21
C VAL A 206 -16.83 -23.54 -3.99
N CYS A 207 -16.07 -23.28 -2.92
CA CYS A 207 -14.89 -24.08 -2.57
C CYS A 207 -15.24 -25.56 -2.38
N SER A 208 -16.35 -25.86 -1.71
CA SER A 208 -16.84 -27.23 -1.53
C SER A 208 -17.17 -27.90 -2.87
N GLN A 209 -17.85 -27.19 -3.78
CA GLN A 209 -18.18 -27.69 -5.10
C GLN A 209 -16.91 -27.96 -5.95
N ILE A 210 -15.95 -27.03 -5.93
CA ILE A 210 -14.66 -27.19 -6.61
C ILE A 210 -13.92 -28.42 -6.08
N LYS A 211 -13.88 -28.62 -4.76
CA LYS A 211 -13.27 -29.82 -4.14
C LYS A 211 -13.92 -31.11 -4.54
N ALA A 212 -15.23 -31.10 -4.77
CA ALA A 212 -15.96 -32.28 -5.26
C ALA A 212 -15.61 -32.60 -6.73
N ILE A 213 -15.34 -31.58 -7.55
CA ILE A 213 -14.97 -31.74 -8.97
C ILE A 213 -13.48 -32.10 -9.10
N ASP A 214 -12.60 -31.36 -8.40
CA ASP A 214 -11.14 -31.58 -8.35
C ASP A 214 -10.67 -31.75 -6.91
N PRO A 215 -10.64 -32.97 -6.35
CA PRO A 215 -10.22 -33.24 -4.98
C PRO A 215 -8.78 -32.84 -4.67
N ASN A 216 -7.91 -32.72 -5.68
CA ASN A 216 -6.50 -32.33 -5.54
C ASN A 216 -6.28 -30.81 -5.60
N SER A 217 -7.32 -30.02 -5.87
CA SER A 217 -7.23 -28.58 -5.91
C SER A 217 -7.09 -27.97 -4.51
N ILE A 218 -6.63 -26.71 -4.46
CA ILE A 218 -6.81 -25.78 -3.36
C ILE A 218 -7.70 -24.67 -3.92
N PRO A 219 -9.03 -24.73 -3.75
CA PRO A 219 -9.98 -23.87 -4.46
C PRO A 219 -9.65 -22.39 -4.47
N LEU A 220 -9.15 -21.84 -3.35
CA LEU A 220 -8.87 -20.42 -3.16
C LEU A 220 -7.42 -20.18 -2.72
N GLY A 221 -6.73 -19.25 -3.40
CA GLY A 221 -5.53 -18.58 -2.89
C GLY A 221 -5.87 -17.18 -2.35
N TYR A 222 -5.28 -16.75 -1.24
CA TYR A 222 -5.42 -15.39 -0.72
C TYR A 222 -4.04 -14.75 -0.51
N ASP A 223 -3.78 -13.62 -1.19
CA ASP A 223 -2.44 -13.03 -1.25
C ASP A 223 -2.09 -12.09 -0.09
N SER A 224 -2.99 -11.79 0.84
CA SER A 224 -2.68 -10.95 2.02
C SER A 224 -3.53 -11.32 3.22
N GLU A 225 -2.92 -12.00 4.18
CA GLU A 225 -3.55 -12.36 5.45
C GLU A 225 -3.99 -11.13 6.24
N ALA A 226 -3.15 -10.08 6.24
CA ALA A 226 -3.46 -8.83 6.94
C ALA A 226 -4.68 -8.13 6.34
N ASN A 227 -4.74 -8.02 5.02
CA ASN A 227 -5.91 -7.44 4.35
C ASN A 227 -7.18 -8.24 4.61
N TRP A 228 -7.08 -9.58 4.56
CA TRP A 228 -8.22 -10.44 4.85
C TRP A 228 -8.76 -10.19 6.24
N PHE A 229 -7.88 -10.14 7.27
CA PHE A 229 -8.28 -9.82 8.64
C PHE A 229 -8.94 -8.44 8.73
N ILE A 230 -8.34 -7.40 8.14
CA ILE A 230 -8.83 -6.02 8.18
C ILE A 230 -10.17 -5.89 7.45
N ASN A 231 -10.30 -6.48 6.25
CA ASN A 231 -11.57 -6.50 5.51
C ASN A 231 -12.70 -7.13 6.34
N MET A 232 -12.41 -8.25 7.03
CA MET A 232 -13.41 -8.91 7.88
C MET A 232 -13.82 -8.03 9.06
N CYS A 233 -12.88 -7.34 9.71
CA CYS A 233 -13.20 -6.37 10.77
C CYS A 233 -14.16 -5.30 10.26
N GLU A 234 -13.84 -4.68 9.12
CA GLU A 234 -14.65 -3.61 8.54
C GLU A 234 -16.03 -4.09 8.06
N GLN A 235 -16.09 -5.22 7.37
CA GLN A 235 -17.35 -5.78 6.88
C GLN A 235 -18.27 -6.22 8.05
N LYS A 236 -17.69 -6.76 9.14
CA LYS A 236 -18.42 -7.17 10.34
C LYS A 236 -18.66 -6.01 11.34
N LYS A 237 -18.11 -4.80 11.07
CA LYS A 237 -18.10 -3.66 12.01
C LYS A 237 -17.47 -4.03 13.35
N SER A 238 -16.47 -4.88 13.34
CA SER A 238 -15.70 -5.29 14.50
C SER A 238 -14.47 -4.39 14.66
N PRO A 239 -14.14 -3.94 15.88
CA PRO A 239 -12.99 -3.07 16.07
C PRO A 239 -11.67 -3.72 15.61
N TYR A 240 -10.84 -2.95 14.90
CA TYR A 240 -9.48 -3.32 14.50
C TYR A 240 -8.46 -2.43 15.18
N THR A 241 -8.33 -1.17 14.74
CA THR A 241 -7.43 -0.18 15.32
C THR A 241 -8.11 1.18 15.40
N SER A 242 -7.54 2.09 16.22
CA SER A 242 -7.99 3.47 16.35
C SER A 242 -6.79 4.43 16.35
N ALA A 243 -6.92 5.58 15.67
CA ALA A 243 -5.92 6.63 15.71
C ALA A 243 -5.83 7.37 17.06
N SER A 244 -6.80 7.17 17.97
CA SER A 244 -6.88 7.84 19.27
C SER A 244 -7.43 6.92 20.35
N GLY A 245 -7.04 7.16 21.60
CA GLY A 245 -7.41 6.33 22.74
C GLY A 245 -6.65 5.00 22.73
N ASP A 246 -7.35 3.91 23.02
CA ASP A 246 -6.78 2.56 22.88
C ASP A 246 -6.59 2.26 21.39
N HIS A 247 -5.34 2.12 20.97
CA HIS A 247 -4.99 1.98 19.56
C HIS A 247 -5.30 0.59 19.01
N PHE A 248 -5.10 -0.48 19.78
CA PHE A 248 -5.16 -1.86 19.34
C PHE A 248 -6.43 -2.55 19.84
N LEU A 249 -7.46 -2.64 19.00
CA LEU A 249 -8.80 -3.10 19.38
C LEU A 249 -9.14 -4.49 18.78
N PHE A 250 -8.19 -5.09 18.05
CA PHE A 250 -8.45 -6.31 17.29
C PHE A 250 -8.65 -7.56 18.16
N ASP A 251 -8.19 -7.57 19.43
CA ASP A 251 -8.36 -8.72 20.31
C ASP A 251 -9.76 -8.72 20.96
N ASN A 252 -10.73 -9.24 20.22
CA ASN A 252 -12.10 -9.36 20.64
C ASN A 252 -12.73 -10.69 20.18
N GLU A 253 -13.86 -11.05 20.76
CA GLU A 253 -14.55 -12.32 20.50
C GLU A 253 -14.98 -12.47 19.02
N GLN A 254 -15.46 -11.39 18.41
CA GLN A 254 -15.94 -11.40 17.02
C GLN A 254 -14.81 -11.69 16.04
N ASN A 255 -13.61 -11.11 16.28
CA ASN A 255 -12.44 -11.34 15.44
C ASN A 255 -11.87 -12.76 15.63
N ARG A 256 -11.87 -13.27 16.85
CA ARG A 256 -11.48 -14.66 17.12
C ARG A 256 -12.40 -15.66 16.42
N ALA A 257 -13.71 -15.35 16.34
CA ALA A 257 -14.68 -16.22 15.70
C ALA A 257 -14.44 -16.39 14.19
N PHE A 258 -14.18 -15.32 13.45
CA PHE A 258 -13.91 -15.47 12.01
C PHE A 258 -12.55 -16.14 11.72
N VAL A 259 -11.54 -15.94 12.58
CA VAL A 259 -10.27 -16.68 12.46
C VAL A 259 -10.48 -18.18 12.66
N LYS A 260 -11.36 -18.57 13.58
CA LYS A 260 -11.75 -19.97 13.77
C LYS A 260 -12.44 -20.54 12.53
N GLU A 261 -13.36 -19.81 11.94
CA GLU A 261 -14.04 -20.17 10.69
C GLU A 261 -13.04 -20.38 9.54
N PHE A 262 -12.09 -19.46 9.37
CA PHE A 262 -11.06 -19.60 8.34
C PHE A 262 -10.13 -20.80 8.57
N ARG A 263 -9.84 -21.12 9.83
CA ARG A 263 -9.12 -22.34 10.16
C ARG A 263 -9.89 -23.59 9.72
N GLU A 264 -11.21 -23.63 9.92
CA GLU A 264 -12.03 -24.75 9.46
C GLU A 264 -11.98 -24.89 7.94
N TRP A 265 -12.02 -23.79 7.19
CA TRP A 265 -11.87 -23.81 5.74
C TRP A 265 -10.51 -24.32 5.30
N TYR A 266 -9.45 -23.90 5.99
CA TYR A 266 -8.10 -24.40 5.73
C TYR A 266 -8.00 -25.92 6.00
N GLN A 267 -8.57 -26.42 7.09
CA GLN A 267 -8.59 -27.84 7.43
C GLN A 267 -9.40 -28.68 6.43
N LYS A 268 -10.45 -28.12 5.82
CA LYS A 268 -11.19 -28.72 4.71
C LYS A 268 -10.38 -28.69 3.39
N GLY A 269 -9.20 -28.04 3.36
CA GLY A 269 -8.36 -27.88 2.17
C GLY A 269 -8.95 -26.92 1.14
N TYR A 270 -9.79 -25.98 1.56
CA TYR A 270 -10.45 -25.02 0.67
C TYR A 270 -9.54 -23.87 0.24
N LEU A 271 -8.54 -23.54 1.05
CA LEU A 271 -7.70 -22.37 0.80
C LEU A 271 -6.25 -22.57 1.24
N THR A 272 -5.39 -21.69 0.70
CA THR A 272 -4.07 -21.38 1.23
C THR A 272 -3.86 -19.86 1.15
N THR A 273 -2.82 -19.35 1.84
CA THR A 273 -2.48 -17.93 1.82
C THR A 273 -1.05 -17.74 1.34
N GLN A 274 -0.66 -16.49 1.07
CA GLN A 274 0.68 -16.17 0.60
C GLN A 274 1.76 -16.67 1.56
N THR A 275 1.63 -16.42 2.85
CA THR A 275 2.61 -16.84 3.86
C THR A 275 2.70 -18.37 3.96
N ILE A 276 1.57 -19.08 3.92
CA ILE A 276 1.53 -20.53 4.02
C ILE A 276 2.08 -21.20 2.75
N TYR A 277 1.76 -20.64 1.59
CA TYR A 277 2.27 -21.13 0.30
C TYR A 277 3.75 -20.77 0.07
N GLY A 278 4.23 -19.70 0.70
CA GLY A 278 5.61 -19.21 0.60
C GLY A 278 5.89 -18.31 -0.61
N SER A 279 4.85 -17.94 -1.36
CA SER A 279 4.90 -16.97 -2.46
C SER A 279 3.48 -16.49 -2.81
N TYR A 280 3.35 -15.57 -3.79
CA TYR A 280 2.04 -15.16 -4.29
C TYR A 280 1.22 -16.34 -4.82
N THR A 281 -0.04 -16.43 -4.40
CA THR A 281 -0.94 -17.55 -4.74
C THR A 281 -1.38 -17.53 -6.20
N SER A 282 -1.12 -16.42 -6.92
CA SER A 282 -1.27 -16.37 -8.37
C SER A 282 -0.53 -17.51 -9.09
N GLY A 283 0.59 -17.99 -8.55
CA GLY A 283 1.30 -19.15 -9.06
C GLY A 283 0.49 -20.45 -9.06
N LEU A 284 -0.40 -20.64 -8.05
CA LEU A 284 -1.36 -21.76 -8.05
C LEU A 284 -2.51 -21.53 -9.03
N PHE A 285 -2.95 -20.27 -9.16
CA PHE A 285 -4.10 -19.91 -10.00
C PHE A 285 -3.80 -20.09 -11.49
N VAL A 286 -2.61 -19.72 -11.95
CA VAL A 286 -2.20 -19.88 -13.35
C VAL A 286 -1.59 -21.23 -13.66
N SER A 287 -1.42 -22.12 -12.66
CA SER A 287 -0.79 -23.43 -12.82
C SER A 287 -1.67 -24.40 -13.62
N ASP A 288 -1.06 -25.16 -14.52
CA ASP A 288 -1.65 -26.30 -15.19
C ASP A 288 -1.47 -27.63 -14.41
N LYS A 289 -0.73 -27.59 -13.29
CA LYS A 289 -0.38 -28.76 -12.45
C LYS A 289 -1.07 -28.70 -11.09
N ALA A 290 -1.38 -29.87 -10.55
CA ALA A 290 -1.89 -30.00 -9.19
C ALA A 290 -0.73 -29.83 -8.16
N PRO A 291 -1.00 -29.22 -7.00
CA PRO A 291 -2.25 -28.54 -6.68
C PRO A 291 -2.41 -27.25 -7.47
N ARG A 292 -3.65 -26.90 -7.84
CA ARG A 292 -3.99 -25.63 -8.51
C ARG A 292 -5.15 -24.96 -7.77
N SER A 293 -5.31 -23.67 -7.96
CA SER A 293 -6.50 -22.96 -7.50
C SER A 293 -7.38 -22.53 -8.68
N TYR A 294 -8.65 -22.34 -8.41
CA TYR A 294 -9.65 -21.87 -9.39
C TYR A 294 -10.17 -20.47 -9.05
N MET A 295 -9.81 -19.99 -7.86
CA MET A 295 -10.05 -18.66 -7.38
C MET A 295 -8.78 -18.11 -6.71
N SER A 296 -8.56 -16.80 -6.82
CA SER A 296 -7.49 -16.08 -6.15
C SER A 296 -8.00 -14.72 -5.71
N ILE A 297 -7.81 -14.35 -4.44
CA ILE A 297 -8.06 -12.99 -3.97
C ILE A 297 -6.71 -12.33 -3.79
N GLY A 298 -6.54 -11.16 -4.42
CA GLY A 298 -5.32 -10.40 -4.38
C GLY A 298 -5.51 -9.01 -4.94
N SER A 299 -4.41 -8.25 -4.96
CA SER A 299 -4.43 -6.87 -5.46
C SER A 299 -4.81 -6.79 -6.94
N SER A 300 -5.62 -5.79 -7.29
CA SER A 300 -5.92 -5.44 -8.68
C SER A 300 -4.65 -5.11 -9.47
N ALA A 301 -3.63 -4.54 -8.79
CA ALA A 301 -2.32 -4.25 -9.38
C ALA A 301 -1.53 -5.50 -9.82
N GLY A 302 -1.92 -6.68 -9.31
CA GLY A 302 -1.37 -7.97 -9.68
C GLY A 302 -2.03 -8.62 -10.89
N ALA A 303 -2.97 -7.97 -11.56
CA ALA A 303 -3.81 -8.57 -12.60
C ALA A 303 -3.01 -9.30 -13.70
N THR A 304 -1.88 -8.75 -14.12
CA THR A 304 -1.03 -9.38 -15.16
C THR A 304 -0.41 -10.70 -14.70
N HIS A 305 -0.22 -10.90 -13.39
CA HIS A 305 0.28 -12.13 -12.79
C HIS A 305 -0.82 -13.19 -12.56
N GLN A 306 -2.07 -12.76 -12.59
CA GLN A 306 -3.25 -13.64 -12.47
C GLN A 306 -3.73 -14.18 -13.83
N ARG A 307 -2.98 -13.88 -14.89
CA ARG A 307 -3.27 -14.36 -16.24
C ARG A 307 -2.27 -15.45 -16.63
N PRO A 308 -2.74 -16.65 -17.07
CA PRO A 308 -1.84 -17.67 -17.57
C PRO A 308 -1.09 -17.18 -18.82
N ALA A 309 0.05 -17.82 -19.14
CA ALA A 309 0.76 -17.54 -20.37
C ALA A 309 -0.07 -17.94 -21.60
N ALA A 310 -0.05 -17.10 -22.64
CA ALA A 310 -0.64 -17.45 -23.91
C ALA A 310 0.25 -18.46 -24.66
N ASP A 311 -0.36 -19.29 -25.52
CA ASP A 311 0.35 -20.16 -26.47
C ASP A 311 1.00 -19.34 -27.63
N GLU A 312 1.67 -20.04 -28.53
CA GLU A 312 2.32 -19.45 -29.72
C GLU A 312 1.33 -18.70 -30.65
N ASN A 313 0.05 -19.02 -30.57
CA ASN A 313 -1.02 -18.41 -31.37
C ASN A 313 -1.72 -17.26 -30.60
N GLY A 314 -1.32 -17.00 -29.37
CA GLY A 314 -1.94 -15.97 -28.51
C GLY A 314 -3.17 -16.43 -27.75
N ASN A 315 -3.47 -17.74 -27.72
CA ASN A 315 -4.61 -18.29 -26.96
C ASN A 315 -4.20 -18.54 -25.52
N TYR A 316 -5.10 -18.26 -24.60
CA TYR A 316 -4.92 -18.55 -23.17
C TYR A 316 -5.55 -19.92 -22.83
N PRO A 317 -4.95 -20.72 -21.93
CA PRO A 317 -5.49 -22.03 -21.53
C PRO A 317 -6.87 -21.91 -20.85
N PHE A 318 -7.17 -20.78 -20.27
CA PHE A 318 -8.50 -20.43 -19.75
C PHE A 318 -8.68 -18.90 -19.73
N GLU A 319 -9.92 -18.45 -19.76
CA GLU A 319 -10.28 -17.04 -19.58
C GLU A 319 -10.36 -16.73 -18.09
N VAL A 320 -9.75 -15.60 -17.69
CA VAL A 320 -9.83 -15.09 -16.31
C VAL A 320 -11.03 -14.17 -16.17
N GLY A 321 -11.88 -14.45 -15.19
CA GLY A 321 -12.87 -13.51 -14.71
C GLY A 321 -12.34 -12.72 -13.51
N ILE A 322 -12.78 -11.49 -13.37
CA ILE A 322 -12.52 -10.66 -12.19
C ILE A 322 -13.85 -10.19 -11.62
N ALA A 323 -14.00 -10.26 -10.31
CA ALA A 323 -15.18 -9.80 -9.59
C ALA A 323 -14.77 -9.01 -8.34
N THR A 324 -15.72 -8.31 -7.74
CA THR A 324 -15.53 -7.70 -6.41
C THR A 324 -15.26 -8.78 -5.36
N ILE A 325 -14.57 -8.45 -4.28
CA ILE A 325 -14.35 -9.43 -3.21
C ILE A 325 -15.68 -9.81 -2.54
N PRO A 326 -15.80 -11.05 -2.03
CA PRO A 326 -16.96 -11.45 -1.25
C PRO A 326 -17.18 -10.53 -0.04
N GLN A 327 -18.44 -10.34 0.33
CA GLN A 327 -18.86 -9.48 1.42
C GLN A 327 -19.59 -10.30 2.50
N VAL A 328 -19.53 -9.83 3.75
CA VAL A 328 -20.37 -10.37 4.83
C VAL A 328 -21.84 -9.98 4.60
N SER A 329 -22.08 -8.78 4.07
CA SER A 329 -23.39 -8.26 3.76
C SER A 329 -23.32 -7.27 2.59
N THR A 330 -24.32 -7.29 1.73
CA THR A 330 -24.47 -6.33 0.62
C THR A 330 -24.80 -4.91 1.11
N GLU A 331 -25.29 -4.75 2.35
CA GLU A 331 -25.66 -3.47 2.95
C GLU A 331 -24.46 -2.71 3.50
N ASN A 332 -23.39 -3.42 3.93
CA ASN A 332 -22.16 -2.85 4.46
C ASN A 332 -20.96 -3.38 3.70
N ARG A 333 -20.85 -3.00 2.43
CA ARG A 333 -19.71 -3.40 1.61
C ARG A 333 -18.46 -2.66 2.07
N LYS A 334 -17.36 -3.40 2.26
CA LYS A 334 -16.05 -2.85 2.59
C LYS A 334 -14.96 -3.62 1.89
N VAL A 335 -13.99 -2.89 1.35
CA VAL A 335 -12.76 -3.42 0.79
C VAL A 335 -11.62 -2.44 1.04
N ILE A 336 -10.47 -2.96 1.38
CA ILE A 336 -9.30 -2.14 1.66
C ILE A 336 -8.85 -1.39 0.40
N SER A 337 -8.66 -0.06 0.52
CA SER A 337 -7.97 0.75 -0.47
C SER A 337 -6.47 0.66 -0.21
N GLN A 338 -5.71 0.41 -1.26
CA GLN A 338 -4.27 0.23 -1.23
C GLN A 338 -3.62 0.97 -2.40
N GLY A 339 -2.35 0.67 -2.63
CA GLY A 339 -1.53 1.27 -3.67
C GLY A 339 -0.64 2.37 -3.10
N PRO A 340 0.49 2.62 -3.78
CA PRO A 340 1.50 3.50 -3.25
C PRO A 340 1.07 4.96 -3.28
N SER A 341 1.44 5.63 -2.20
CA SER A 341 1.67 7.07 -2.18
C SER A 341 3.18 7.33 -2.22
N LEU A 342 3.55 8.57 -2.54
CA LEU A 342 4.93 9.05 -2.55
C LEU A 342 5.15 9.97 -1.35
N CYS A 343 6.14 9.66 -0.52
CA CYS A 343 6.66 10.59 0.48
C CYS A 343 8.02 11.14 0.05
N ILE A 344 8.34 12.35 0.50
CA ILE A 344 9.62 13.01 0.29
C ILE A 344 10.34 13.10 1.63
N PHE A 345 11.60 12.75 1.67
CA PHE A 345 12.39 12.82 2.90
C PHE A 345 13.14 14.15 3.03
N ASN A 346 13.28 14.60 4.27
CA ASN A 346 14.07 15.76 4.59
C ASN A 346 15.53 15.58 4.18
N LYS A 347 16.08 16.58 3.51
CA LYS A 347 17.48 16.63 3.05
C LYS A 347 18.17 17.91 3.54
N LYS A 348 19.50 17.85 3.68
CA LYS A 348 20.29 19.01 4.06
C LYS A 348 20.30 20.10 2.98
N ASN A 349 20.30 19.69 1.72
CA ASN A 349 20.19 20.60 0.58
C ASN A 349 18.69 20.79 0.24
N PRO A 350 18.12 21.98 0.43
CA PRO A 350 16.71 22.22 0.13
C PRO A 350 16.37 22.07 -1.36
N GLN A 351 17.34 22.23 -2.26
CA GLN A 351 17.12 22.02 -3.69
C GLN A 351 16.83 20.55 -4.03
N GLU A 352 17.34 19.59 -3.26
CA GLU A 352 16.98 18.17 -3.41
C GLU A 352 15.50 17.92 -3.05
N VAL A 353 14.97 18.61 -2.03
CA VAL A 353 13.55 18.50 -1.66
C VAL A 353 12.66 19.12 -2.74
N VAL A 354 13.03 20.31 -3.24
CA VAL A 354 12.26 20.98 -4.32
C VAL A 354 12.31 20.17 -5.61
N ALA A 355 13.48 19.62 -5.99
CA ALA A 355 13.61 18.76 -7.17
C ALA A 355 12.79 17.47 -7.02
N SER A 356 12.77 16.87 -5.82
CA SER A 356 11.94 15.72 -5.51
C SER A 356 10.45 16.04 -5.65
N TRP A 357 10.03 17.20 -5.18
CA TRP A 357 8.67 17.67 -5.32
C TRP A 357 8.27 17.86 -6.80
N LEU A 358 9.12 18.48 -7.61
CA LEU A 358 8.85 18.66 -9.04
C LEU A 358 8.65 17.30 -9.74
N PHE A 359 9.43 16.29 -9.38
CA PHE A 359 9.27 14.94 -9.94
C PHE A 359 8.00 14.25 -9.43
N VAL A 360 7.72 14.34 -8.13
CA VAL A 360 6.48 13.80 -7.53
C VAL A 360 5.26 14.46 -8.16
N LYS A 361 5.24 15.80 -8.24
CA LYS A 361 4.18 16.56 -8.92
C LYS A 361 4.01 16.10 -10.37
N PHE A 362 5.12 15.99 -11.12
CA PHE A 362 5.09 15.56 -12.53
C PHE A 362 4.42 14.18 -12.68
N LEU A 363 4.79 13.19 -11.88
CA LEU A 363 4.20 11.86 -11.95
C LEU A 363 2.72 11.84 -11.53
N THR A 364 2.38 12.58 -10.47
CA THR A 364 1.03 12.48 -9.88
C THR A 364 0.00 13.35 -10.58
N THR A 365 0.41 14.35 -11.40
CA THR A 365 -0.50 15.22 -12.17
C THR A 365 -0.45 14.98 -13.67
N ASN A 366 0.34 14.02 -14.16
CA ASN A 366 0.47 13.71 -15.59
C ASN A 366 -0.55 12.64 -16.00
N VAL A 367 -1.54 13.04 -16.79
CA VAL A 367 -2.64 12.18 -17.24
C VAL A 367 -2.15 11.00 -18.08
N GLU A 368 -1.18 11.23 -18.98
CA GLU A 368 -0.61 10.19 -19.84
C GLU A 368 0.16 9.16 -19.04
N PHE A 369 0.96 9.61 -18.05
CA PHE A 369 1.65 8.71 -17.12
C PHE A 369 0.67 7.86 -16.34
N GLN A 370 -0.35 8.47 -15.75
CA GLN A 370 -1.37 7.78 -14.96
C GLN A 370 -2.13 6.74 -15.81
N ALA A 371 -2.46 7.07 -17.05
CA ALA A 371 -3.08 6.15 -18.01
C ALA A 371 -2.15 4.97 -18.35
N ALA A 372 -0.91 5.26 -18.77
CA ALA A 372 0.07 4.24 -19.15
C ALA A 372 0.39 3.30 -17.98
N PHE A 373 0.56 3.85 -16.77
CA PHE A 373 0.86 3.09 -15.57
C PHE A 373 -0.29 2.14 -15.17
N SER A 374 -1.53 2.64 -15.24
CA SER A 374 -2.72 1.83 -15.00
C SER A 374 -2.85 0.68 -16.01
N MET A 375 -2.69 0.96 -17.30
CA MET A 375 -2.80 -0.06 -18.35
C MET A 375 -1.70 -1.14 -18.25
N ALA A 376 -0.50 -0.77 -17.79
CA ALA A 376 0.61 -1.72 -17.61
C ALA A 376 0.47 -2.61 -16.38
N SER A 377 -0.42 -2.30 -15.45
CA SER A 377 -0.55 -2.99 -14.17
C SER A 377 -1.97 -3.48 -13.87
N GLY A 378 -2.87 -2.63 -13.56
CA GLY A 378 -4.19 -2.83 -12.96
C GLY A 378 -4.39 -1.92 -11.75
N TYR A 379 -3.40 -1.04 -11.49
CA TYR A 379 -3.60 0.09 -10.60
C TYR A 379 -4.65 1.04 -11.16
N VAL A 380 -5.41 1.66 -10.28
CA VAL A 380 -6.39 2.68 -10.62
C VAL A 380 -5.70 4.05 -10.63
N PRO A 381 -5.93 4.88 -11.67
CA PRO A 381 -5.41 6.24 -11.71
C PRO A 381 -5.92 7.08 -10.55
N VAL A 382 -5.10 8.04 -10.11
CA VAL A 382 -5.47 8.95 -9.00
C VAL A 382 -6.14 10.24 -9.49
N LEU A 383 -6.17 10.48 -10.80
CA LEU A 383 -6.78 11.67 -11.44
C LEU A 383 -8.10 11.29 -12.11
N LYS A 384 -9.11 12.12 -11.93
CA LYS A 384 -10.43 11.98 -12.58
C LYS A 384 -10.35 12.14 -14.09
N SER A 385 -9.49 13.05 -14.58
CA SER A 385 -9.30 13.34 -16.01
C SER A 385 -8.75 12.17 -16.83
N VAL A 386 -8.10 11.19 -16.20
CA VAL A 386 -7.61 9.99 -16.89
C VAL A 386 -8.74 9.21 -17.57
N ALA A 387 -9.94 9.26 -17.04
CA ALA A 387 -11.12 8.65 -17.66
C ALA A 387 -11.43 9.23 -19.06
N GLN A 388 -10.93 10.44 -19.36
CA GLN A 388 -11.10 11.12 -20.66
C GLN A 388 -9.92 10.89 -21.61
N ASN A 389 -8.81 10.24 -21.14
CA ASN A 389 -7.72 9.85 -22.00
C ASN A 389 -8.22 8.79 -23.00
N GLU A 390 -8.07 9.06 -24.31
CA GLU A 390 -8.65 8.22 -25.36
C GLU A 390 -8.13 6.78 -25.33
N ILE A 391 -6.82 6.59 -25.09
CA ILE A 391 -6.18 5.28 -25.06
C ILE A 391 -6.67 4.49 -23.84
N TYR A 392 -6.73 5.13 -22.67
CA TYR A 392 -7.24 4.51 -21.45
C TYR A 392 -8.73 4.14 -21.57
N ALA A 393 -9.55 5.08 -22.05
CA ALA A 393 -10.97 4.83 -22.26
C ALA A 393 -11.24 3.69 -23.26
N GLU A 394 -10.43 3.59 -24.32
CA GLU A 394 -10.53 2.50 -25.28
C GLU A 394 -10.09 1.15 -24.65
N SER A 395 -9.08 1.16 -23.79
CA SER A 395 -8.65 -0.05 -23.07
C SER A 395 -9.77 -0.58 -22.15
N LEU A 396 -10.49 0.30 -21.48
CA LEU A 396 -11.64 -0.08 -20.63
C LEU A 396 -12.82 -0.67 -21.44
N LYS A 397 -13.03 -0.19 -22.67
CA LYS A 397 -14.07 -0.78 -23.56
C LYS A 397 -13.69 -2.19 -24.00
N ASN A 398 -12.40 -2.44 -24.20
CA ASN A 398 -11.87 -3.74 -24.65
C ASN A 398 -11.45 -4.63 -23.46
N ALA A 399 -11.84 -4.30 -22.23
CA ALA A 399 -11.48 -5.04 -21.03
C ALA A 399 -11.93 -6.52 -21.13
N ASP A 400 -10.97 -7.42 -20.97
CA ASP A 400 -11.17 -8.88 -21.03
C ASP A 400 -10.22 -9.59 -20.04
N GLY A 401 -10.47 -10.87 -19.79
CA GLY A 401 -9.63 -11.71 -18.94
C GLY A 401 -8.37 -12.24 -19.62
N GLY A 402 -8.05 -11.77 -20.82
CA GLY A 402 -6.88 -12.09 -21.59
C GLY A 402 -5.96 -10.89 -21.78
N LYS A 403 -5.89 -10.37 -22.99
CA LYS A 403 -4.98 -9.29 -23.38
C LYS A 403 -5.15 -8.01 -22.53
N TYR A 404 -6.38 -7.67 -22.18
CA TYR A 404 -6.72 -6.43 -21.47
C TYR A 404 -7.14 -6.66 -20.01
N ILE A 405 -6.50 -7.65 -19.34
CA ILE A 405 -6.82 -8.01 -17.95
C ILE A 405 -6.63 -6.85 -16.96
N SER A 406 -5.63 -5.97 -17.18
CA SER A 406 -5.43 -4.77 -16.36
C SER A 406 -6.62 -3.81 -16.45
N ALA A 407 -7.19 -3.66 -17.64
CA ALA A 407 -8.38 -2.84 -17.84
C ALA A 407 -9.61 -3.48 -17.17
N LEU A 408 -9.72 -4.82 -17.20
CA LEU A 408 -10.78 -5.53 -16.49
C LEU A 408 -10.67 -5.34 -14.98
N ALA A 409 -9.45 -5.43 -14.43
CA ALA A 409 -9.21 -5.15 -13.01
C ALA A 409 -9.58 -3.72 -12.62
N SER A 410 -9.15 -2.73 -13.41
CA SER A 410 -9.49 -1.32 -13.19
C SER A 410 -11.01 -1.10 -13.21
N LYS A 411 -11.72 -1.76 -14.11
CA LYS A 411 -13.19 -1.67 -14.21
C LYS A 411 -13.87 -2.19 -12.94
N VAL A 412 -13.45 -3.36 -12.45
CA VAL A 412 -13.98 -3.94 -11.20
C VAL A 412 -13.64 -3.07 -9.99
N CYS A 413 -12.44 -2.47 -9.94
CA CYS A 413 -12.09 -1.50 -8.90
C CYS A 413 -13.07 -0.31 -8.87
N LEU A 414 -13.45 0.22 -10.03
CA LEU A 414 -14.45 1.30 -10.12
C LEU A 414 -15.83 0.85 -9.64
N GLU A 415 -16.22 -0.41 -9.87
CA GLU A 415 -17.50 -0.98 -9.42
C GLU A 415 -17.61 -1.11 -7.89
N GLN A 416 -16.47 -1.19 -7.18
CA GLN A 416 -16.45 -1.27 -5.71
C GLN A 416 -15.87 -0.02 -5.02
N ALA A 417 -15.71 1.08 -5.75
CA ALA A 417 -15.07 2.29 -5.22
C ALA A 417 -15.81 2.91 -4.02
N ASP A 418 -17.12 2.75 -3.95
CA ASP A 418 -17.96 3.18 -2.81
C ASP A 418 -17.75 2.34 -1.53
N ALA A 419 -17.11 1.18 -1.64
CA ALA A 419 -16.78 0.30 -0.55
C ALA A 419 -15.36 0.50 0.02
N TYR A 420 -14.57 1.41 -0.55
CA TYR A 420 -13.17 1.61 -0.16
C TYR A 420 -13.04 2.08 1.29
N TYR A 421 -12.04 1.51 1.95
CA TYR A 421 -11.67 1.79 3.31
C TYR A 421 -10.14 1.87 3.42
N THR A 422 -9.64 2.81 4.21
CA THR A 422 -8.22 2.95 4.53
C THR A 422 -8.04 2.86 6.04
N SER A 423 -7.11 2.01 6.49
CA SER A 423 -6.81 1.87 7.92
C SER A 423 -6.22 3.15 8.50
N PRO A 424 -6.55 3.50 9.76
CA PRO A 424 -5.93 4.63 10.44
C PRO A 424 -4.40 4.49 10.50
N ALA A 425 -3.69 5.61 10.31
CA ALA A 425 -2.24 5.70 10.42
C ALA A 425 -1.84 6.33 11.77
N PHE A 426 -1.05 5.62 12.56
CA PHE A 426 -0.51 6.06 13.85
C PHE A 426 0.75 5.26 14.19
N ASN A 427 1.50 5.68 15.22
CA ASN A 427 2.64 4.90 15.69
C ASN A 427 2.21 3.50 16.14
N GLY A 428 2.75 2.44 15.52
CA GLY A 428 2.37 1.04 15.76
C GLY A 428 1.32 0.47 14.80
N SER A 429 0.71 1.28 13.91
CA SER A 429 -0.28 0.78 12.95
C SER A 429 0.30 -0.23 11.96
N SER A 430 1.56 -0.06 11.55
CA SER A 430 2.29 -1.04 10.72
C SER A 430 2.49 -2.36 11.47
N THR A 431 2.94 -2.30 12.73
CA THR A 431 3.06 -3.49 13.57
C THR A 431 1.73 -4.21 13.75
N ALA A 432 0.63 -3.47 13.98
CA ALA A 432 -0.70 -4.07 14.10
C ALA A 432 -1.09 -4.83 12.83
N ARG A 433 -0.78 -4.26 11.66
CA ARG A 433 -1.02 -4.89 10.36
C ARG A 433 -0.24 -6.21 10.22
N ASP A 434 1.05 -6.20 10.54
CA ASP A 434 1.90 -7.39 10.50
C ASP A 434 1.38 -8.47 11.46
N GLN A 435 1.03 -8.08 12.68
CA GLN A 435 0.57 -9.01 13.71
C GLN A 435 -0.77 -9.67 13.39
N VAL A 436 -1.74 -8.96 12.82
CA VAL A 436 -3.01 -9.60 12.43
C VAL A 436 -2.85 -10.55 11.24
N GLY A 437 -1.92 -10.28 10.33
CA GLY A 437 -1.53 -11.24 9.29
C GLY A 437 -0.91 -12.51 9.89
N LEU A 438 -0.05 -12.36 10.88
CA LEU A 438 0.55 -13.49 11.59
C LEU A 438 -0.49 -14.29 12.40
N ILE A 439 -1.53 -13.66 12.97
CA ILE A 439 -2.64 -14.37 13.61
C ILE A 439 -3.28 -15.35 12.63
N ILE A 440 -3.60 -14.89 11.40
CA ILE A 440 -4.18 -15.75 10.37
C ILE A 440 -3.29 -16.95 10.10
N SER A 441 -2.04 -16.73 9.65
CA SER A 441 -1.13 -17.80 9.25
C SER A 441 -0.84 -18.80 10.38
N LYS A 442 -0.63 -18.33 11.62
CA LYS A 442 -0.40 -19.17 12.80
C LYS A 442 -1.64 -19.99 13.15
N CYS A 443 -2.82 -19.36 13.19
CA CYS A 443 -4.04 -20.07 13.58
C CYS A 443 -4.48 -21.10 12.53
N LEU A 444 -4.30 -20.82 11.23
CA LEU A 444 -4.64 -21.77 10.17
C LEU A 444 -3.78 -23.04 10.25
N THR A 445 -2.47 -22.89 10.49
CA THR A 445 -1.48 -23.98 10.43
C THR A 445 -1.20 -24.67 11.76
N ALA A 446 -1.68 -24.11 12.89
CA ALA A 446 -1.46 -24.70 14.22
C ALA A 446 -1.97 -26.13 14.30
N LYS A 447 -1.20 -27.01 14.94
CA LYS A 447 -1.66 -28.36 15.24
C LYS A 447 -2.83 -28.31 16.22
N ASP A 448 -3.80 -29.19 16.01
CA ASP A 448 -4.89 -29.36 16.95
C ASP A 448 -4.34 -29.99 18.26
N ASN A 449 -4.49 -29.24 19.36
CA ASN A 449 -4.11 -29.64 20.70
C ASN A 449 -5.31 -29.92 21.62
N GLY A 450 -6.53 -29.96 21.03
CA GLY A 450 -7.78 -30.22 21.73
C GLY A 450 -8.52 -28.99 22.27
N ASP A 451 -7.90 -27.79 22.28
CA ASP A 451 -8.54 -26.53 22.65
C ASP A 451 -8.20 -25.41 21.63
N VAL A 452 -8.96 -25.40 20.54
CA VAL A 452 -8.79 -24.42 19.44
C VAL A 452 -9.06 -22.98 19.91
N ASP A 453 -10.05 -22.80 20.78
CA ASP A 453 -10.42 -21.45 21.25
C ASP A 453 -9.33 -20.85 22.15
N ALA A 454 -8.73 -21.65 23.02
CA ALA A 454 -7.58 -21.23 23.83
C ALA A 454 -6.35 -20.92 22.97
N MET A 455 -6.09 -21.70 21.94
CA MET A 455 -4.98 -21.49 21.02
C MET A 455 -5.16 -20.18 20.25
N ILE A 456 -6.35 -19.92 19.72
CA ILE A 456 -6.65 -18.66 19.01
C ILE A 456 -6.53 -17.48 19.98
N ALA A 457 -7.13 -17.57 21.17
CA ALA A 457 -7.05 -16.51 22.18
C ALA A 457 -5.58 -16.18 22.56
N GLN A 458 -4.71 -17.19 22.62
CA GLN A 458 -3.29 -16.96 22.90
C GLN A 458 -2.59 -16.25 21.76
N ALA A 459 -2.86 -16.61 20.49
CA ALA A 459 -2.30 -15.93 19.33
C ALA A 459 -2.67 -14.44 19.30
N PHE A 460 -3.90 -14.09 19.65
CA PHE A 460 -4.35 -12.69 19.75
C PHE A 460 -3.64 -11.93 20.87
N LYS A 461 -3.49 -12.55 22.06
CA LYS A 461 -2.75 -11.94 23.18
C LYS A 461 -1.29 -11.68 22.86
N ASP A 462 -0.63 -12.64 22.21
CA ASP A 462 0.78 -12.50 21.81
C ASP A 462 0.95 -11.34 20.80
N ALA A 463 0.04 -11.25 19.82
CA ALA A 463 0.01 -10.17 18.85
C ALA A 463 -0.25 -8.79 19.48
N LEU A 464 -1.19 -8.72 20.45
CA LEU A 464 -1.48 -7.48 21.19
C LEU A 464 -0.26 -7.03 22.00
N ALA A 465 0.38 -7.94 22.70
CA ALA A 465 1.58 -7.64 23.50
C ALA A 465 2.73 -7.10 22.63
N GLU A 466 2.91 -7.63 21.41
CA GLU A 466 3.90 -7.13 20.46
C GLU A 466 3.58 -5.73 19.96
N CYS A 467 2.29 -5.45 19.68
CA CYS A 467 1.83 -4.13 19.29
C CYS A 467 2.05 -3.09 20.42
N GLU A 468 1.71 -3.43 21.65
CA GLU A 468 1.90 -2.56 22.81
C GLU A 468 3.39 -2.27 23.08
N TYR A 469 4.26 -3.26 22.88
CA TYR A 469 5.71 -3.09 23.03
C TYR A 469 6.28 -2.16 21.96
N SER A 470 5.82 -2.27 20.71
CA SER A 470 6.36 -1.51 19.56
C SER A 470 5.72 -0.13 19.40
N GLY A 471 4.53 0.10 19.95
CA GLY A 471 3.77 1.34 19.84
C GLY A 471 3.89 2.28 21.04
N GLY A 472 4.64 1.88 22.10
CA GLY A 472 4.81 2.62 23.35
C GLY A 472 5.96 3.62 23.35
#